data_9a7e3c6f56d01694279ef7e23bc7a582
#
_entry.id   9a7e3c6f56d01694279ef7e23bc7a582
#
_cell.length_a   1.000
_cell.length_b   1.000
_cell.length_c   1.000
_cell.angle_alpha   90.00
_cell.angle_beta   90.00
_cell.angle_gamma   90.00
#
_symmetry.space_group_name_H-M   'P 1'
#
loop_
_entity.id
_entity.type
_entity.pdbx_description
1 polymer ?
#
loop_
_entity_poly.entity_id
_entity_poly.type
_entity_poly.pdbx_seq_one_letter_code
_entity_poly.pdbx_strand_id
1 'polypeptide(L)'
;MEEAFAYIQKGENNMKIIMLGAPGAGKGTQAKKIAEKYGIPHISTGDIFRANIKNGTELGKKAKTYMDQGLLVPDELTVDLVIDRVAKEDCKNGYILDGFPRTIPQAESLDVALSKMGEKIDYAINVEVPDENIVKRMSGRRACLGCGATYHVEFNAPKTEGVCDACGEKLVLRDDDKEETVLKRLGVYHEQTQPLIDYYAKAGVMKEVDGTVDLEDVFQAIVDVLGE
;
A
#
# COMPACT_ATOMS: atom_id res chain seq x y z
N MET A 1 -18.67 -40.73 2.00
CA MET A 1 -19.40 -39.86 2.94
C MET A 1 -18.42 -39.29 3.96
N GLU A 2 -17.29 -38.69 3.51
CA GLU A 2 -16.20 -38.13 4.36
C GLU A 2 -15.43 -37.00 3.70
N GLU A 3 -16.04 -36.27 2.76
CA GLU A 3 -15.42 -35.10 2.11
C GLU A 3 -16.10 -33.76 2.45
N ALA A 4 -16.84 -33.68 3.56
CA ALA A 4 -17.63 -32.51 3.93
C ALA A 4 -17.13 -31.78 5.21
N PHE A 5 -15.92 -32.03 5.70
CA PHE A 5 -15.43 -31.44 6.96
C PHE A 5 -14.11 -30.70 6.87
N ALA A 6 -13.84 -30.01 5.76
CA ALA A 6 -12.76 -29.03 5.72
C ALA A 6 -13.30 -27.61 5.48
N TYR A 7 -14.45 -27.28 6.06
CA TYR A 7 -14.82 -25.89 6.30
C TYR A 7 -14.06 -25.46 7.57
N ILE A 8 -12.75 -25.22 7.42
CA ILE A 8 -11.97 -24.54 8.45
C ILE A 8 -12.71 -23.25 8.74
N GLN A 9 -13.17 -23.10 9.97
CA GLN A 9 -13.63 -21.85 10.53
C GLN A 9 -12.54 -20.80 10.27
N LYS A 10 -12.67 -20.03 9.18
CA LYS A 10 -12.05 -18.72 9.07
C LYS A 10 -12.67 -17.94 10.20
N GLY A 11 -11.95 -17.75 11.31
CA GLY A 11 -12.26 -16.74 12.28
C GLY A 11 -12.56 -15.47 11.50
N GLU A 12 -13.59 -14.74 11.89
CA GLU A 12 -13.94 -13.46 11.28
C GLU A 12 -12.78 -12.48 11.57
N ASN A 13 -11.73 -12.57 10.76
CA ASN A 13 -10.62 -11.63 10.78
C ASN A 13 -11.09 -10.31 10.17
N ASN A 14 -11.96 -9.61 10.91
CA ASN A 14 -12.43 -8.28 10.53
C ASN A 14 -11.35 -7.24 10.84
N MET A 15 -10.20 -7.31 10.14
CA MET A 15 -9.07 -6.41 10.37
C MET A 15 -9.01 -5.31 9.31
N LYS A 16 -9.02 -4.07 9.76
CA LYS A 16 -8.84 -2.87 8.93
C LYS A 16 -7.44 -2.33 9.19
N ILE A 17 -6.57 -2.50 8.21
CA ILE A 17 -5.14 -2.25 8.32
C ILE A 17 -4.74 -1.09 7.44
N ILE A 18 -3.94 -0.17 7.97
CA ILE A 18 -3.25 0.88 7.21
C ILE A 18 -1.77 0.55 7.14
N MET A 19 -1.19 0.63 5.94
CA MET A 19 0.25 0.50 5.74
C MET A 19 0.88 1.88 5.62
N LEU A 20 1.74 2.25 6.56
CA LEU A 20 2.52 3.47 6.60
C LEU A 20 4.01 3.20 6.30
N GLY A 21 4.75 4.24 5.97
CA GLY A 21 6.17 4.20 5.65
C GLY A 21 6.51 4.95 4.37
N ALA A 22 7.77 5.26 4.16
CA ALA A 22 8.27 6.02 3.02
C ALA A 22 7.94 5.36 1.66
N PRO A 23 7.90 6.13 0.55
CA PRO A 23 7.80 5.55 -0.78
C PRO A 23 8.98 4.57 -1.02
N GLY A 24 8.71 3.35 -1.46
CA GLY A 24 9.78 2.33 -1.63
C GLY A 24 10.11 1.49 -0.39
N ALA A 25 9.48 1.72 0.77
CA ALA A 25 9.69 0.93 1.99
C ALA A 25 9.22 -0.55 1.89
N GLY A 26 8.51 -0.93 0.82
CA GLY A 26 8.04 -2.30 0.63
C GLY A 26 6.57 -2.54 1.01
N LYS A 27 5.84 -1.51 1.43
CA LYS A 27 4.43 -1.58 1.87
C LYS A 27 3.54 -2.42 0.96
N GLY A 28 3.54 -2.13 -0.34
CA GLY A 28 2.67 -2.83 -1.30
C GLY A 28 3.01 -4.32 -1.45
N THR A 29 4.27 -4.70 -1.28
CA THR A 29 4.68 -6.11 -1.29
C THR A 29 4.15 -6.81 -0.05
N GLN A 30 4.32 -6.19 1.11
CA GLN A 30 3.82 -6.73 2.37
C GLN A 30 2.29 -6.76 2.40
N ALA A 31 1.63 -5.70 1.96
CA ALA A 31 0.16 -5.63 1.89
C ALA A 31 -0.44 -6.76 1.04
N LYS A 32 0.18 -7.13 -0.08
CA LYS A 32 -0.27 -8.26 -0.92
C LYS A 32 -0.14 -9.60 -0.18
N LYS A 33 1.00 -9.86 0.49
CA LYS A 33 1.23 -11.08 1.28
C LYS A 33 0.23 -11.19 2.44
N ILE A 34 -0.02 -10.08 3.14
CA ILE A 34 -0.98 -10.01 4.24
C ILE A 34 -2.39 -10.25 3.72
N ALA A 35 -2.77 -9.59 2.62
CA ALA A 35 -4.08 -9.76 1.98
C ALA A 35 -4.35 -11.22 1.61
N GLU A 36 -3.34 -11.92 1.07
CA GLU A 36 -3.42 -13.33 0.73
C GLU A 36 -3.55 -14.22 1.97
N LYS A 37 -2.73 -13.98 3.01
CA LYS A 37 -2.74 -14.77 4.26
C LYS A 37 -4.08 -14.67 4.98
N TYR A 38 -4.61 -13.45 5.13
CA TYR A 38 -5.84 -13.20 5.91
C TYR A 38 -7.13 -13.21 5.07
N GLY A 39 -7.02 -13.29 3.74
CA GLY A 39 -8.16 -13.35 2.82
C GLY A 39 -8.96 -12.03 2.78
N ILE A 40 -8.30 -10.89 2.94
CA ILE A 40 -8.88 -9.54 2.92
C ILE A 40 -8.38 -8.75 1.69
N PRO A 41 -9.17 -7.81 1.12
CA PRO A 41 -8.75 -7.07 -0.06
C PRO A 41 -7.59 -6.10 0.24
N HIS A 42 -6.62 -6.03 -0.68
CA HIS A 42 -5.59 -5.01 -0.73
C HIS A 42 -6.07 -3.82 -1.58
N ILE A 43 -6.15 -2.65 -0.99
CA ILE A 43 -6.61 -1.41 -1.61
C ILE A 43 -5.42 -0.46 -1.73
N SER A 44 -4.85 -0.36 -2.92
CA SER A 44 -3.72 0.55 -3.22
C SER A 44 -4.22 1.75 -4.01
N THR A 45 -4.22 2.93 -3.40
CA THR A 45 -4.58 4.18 -4.09
C THR A 45 -3.65 4.46 -5.27
N GLY A 46 -2.36 4.14 -5.11
CA GLY A 46 -1.40 4.28 -6.19
C GLY A 46 -1.75 3.40 -7.41
N ASP A 47 -2.19 2.17 -7.19
CA ASP A 47 -2.57 1.26 -8.28
C ASP A 47 -3.90 1.70 -8.91
N ILE A 48 -4.85 2.18 -8.11
CA ILE A 48 -6.12 2.73 -8.62
C ILE A 48 -5.84 3.93 -9.54
N PHE A 49 -5.01 4.89 -9.12
CA PHE A 49 -4.66 6.02 -9.96
C PHE A 49 -3.91 5.60 -11.23
N ARG A 50 -2.95 4.69 -11.12
CA ARG A 50 -2.23 4.16 -12.30
C ARG A 50 -3.16 3.47 -13.30
N ALA A 51 -4.12 2.69 -12.82
CA ALA A 51 -5.14 2.08 -13.68
C ALA A 51 -5.98 3.15 -14.40
N ASN A 52 -6.39 4.21 -13.69
CA ASN A 52 -7.11 5.34 -14.28
C ASN A 52 -6.27 6.11 -15.31
N ILE A 53 -4.98 6.30 -15.06
CA ILE A 53 -4.03 6.91 -16.02
C ILE A 53 -3.94 6.04 -17.29
N LYS A 54 -3.74 4.74 -17.13
CA LYS A 54 -3.67 3.78 -18.25
C LYS A 54 -4.95 3.80 -19.10
N ASN A 55 -6.11 3.92 -18.46
CA ASN A 55 -7.41 3.94 -19.14
C ASN A 55 -7.81 5.34 -19.65
N GLY A 56 -6.99 6.37 -19.43
CA GLY A 56 -7.21 7.73 -19.92
C GLY A 56 -8.44 8.45 -19.32
N THR A 57 -8.90 8.03 -18.14
CA THR A 57 -10.05 8.65 -17.47
C THR A 57 -9.75 10.10 -17.03
N GLU A 58 -10.77 10.92 -16.81
CA GLU A 58 -10.58 12.28 -16.29
C GLU A 58 -9.87 12.29 -14.94
N LEU A 59 -10.18 11.34 -14.06
CA LEU A 59 -9.47 11.15 -12.80
C LEU A 59 -7.99 10.81 -13.05
N GLY A 60 -7.70 9.90 -14.01
CA GLY A 60 -6.34 9.51 -14.36
C GLY A 60 -5.53 10.69 -14.91
N LYS A 61 -6.12 11.50 -15.79
CA LYS A 61 -5.45 12.71 -16.32
C LYS A 61 -5.09 13.69 -15.20
N LYS A 62 -6.01 13.95 -14.26
CA LYS A 62 -5.76 14.80 -13.09
C LYS A 62 -4.69 14.20 -12.19
N ALA A 63 -4.80 12.93 -11.82
CA ALA A 63 -3.84 12.25 -10.94
C ALA A 63 -2.41 12.27 -11.53
N LYS A 64 -2.28 12.08 -12.85
CA LYS A 64 -0.99 12.10 -13.54
C LYS A 64 -0.22 13.40 -13.33
N THR A 65 -0.89 14.56 -13.35
CA THR A 65 -0.22 15.86 -13.19
C THR A 65 0.46 16.03 -11.83
N TYR A 66 -0.03 15.36 -10.79
CA TYR A 66 0.59 15.35 -9.45
C TYR A 66 1.63 14.25 -9.33
N MET A 67 1.31 13.03 -9.76
CA MET A 67 2.17 11.87 -9.59
C MET A 67 3.49 12.01 -10.35
N ASP A 68 3.49 12.57 -11.56
CA ASP A 68 4.70 12.79 -12.37
C ASP A 68 5.67 13.79 -11.69
N GLN A 69 5.14 14.68 -10.84
CA GLN A 69 5.91 15.64 -10.06
C GLN A 69 6.31 15.13 -8.67
N GLY A 70 5.91 13.91 -8.31
CA GLY A 70 6.13 13.33 -6.97
C GLY A 70 5.25 13.92 -5.87
N LEU A 71 4.18 14.63 -6.25
CA LEU A 71 3.21 15.24 -5.35
C LEU A 71 2.06 14.28 -5.03
N LEU A 72 1.31 14.57 -3.95
CA LEU A 72 0.09 13.86 -3.63
C LEU A 72 -1.06 14.33 -4.52
N VAL A 73 -1.94 13.40 -4.92
CA VAL A 73 -3.23 13.72 -5.52
C VAL A 73 -4.08 14.42 -4.45
N PRO A 74 -4.85 15.48 -4.79
CA PRO A 74 -5.65 16.21 -3.82
C PRO A 74 -6.54 15.33 -2.94
N ASP A 75 -6.65 15.72 -1.67
CA ASP A 75 -7.36 14.93 -0.65
C ASP A 75 -8.80 14.64 -1.03
N GLU A 76 -9.53 15.64 -1.57
CA GLU A 76 -10.92 15.48 -2.00
C GLU A 76 -11.11 14.34 -3.00
N LEU A 77 -10.22 14.23 -4.00
CA LEU A 77 -10.29 13.18 -5.01
C LEU A 77 -9.92 11.80 -4.45
N THR A 78 -9.04 11.77 -3.44
CA THR A 78 -8.52 10.52 -2.88
C THR A 78 -9.46 9.96 -1.81
N VAL A 79 -10.01 10.82 -0.97
CA VAL A 79 -10.92 10.43 0.12
C VAL A 79 -12.18 9.77 -0.41
N ASP A 80 -12.89 10.44 -1.33
CA ASP A 80 -14.13 9.90 -1.91
C ASP A 80 -13.91 8.53 -2.56
N LEU A 81 -12.81 8.40 -3.33
CA LEU A 81 -12.44 7.15 -3.99
C LEU A 81 -12.21 6.01 -2.98
N VAL A 82 -11.55 6.28 -1.85
CA VAL A 82 -11.29 5.26 -0.83
C VAL A 82 -12.55 4.93 -0.05
N ILE A 83 -13.35 5.91 0.34
CA ILE A 83 -14.61 5.68 1.07
C ILE A 83 -15.55 4.82 0.23
N ASP A 84 -15.73 5.14 -1.05
CA ASP A 84 -16.54 4.32 -1.97
C ASP A 84 -15.99 2.88 -2.11
N ARG A 85 -14.67 2.71 -2.04
CA ARG A 85 -14.05 1.39 -2.17
C ARG A 85 -14.23 0.55 -0.91
N VAL A 86 -14.02 1.12 0.28
CA VAL A 86 -14.15 0.37 1.54
C VAL A 86 -15.60 0.04 1.90
N ALA A 87 -16.57 0.76 1.35
CA ALA A 87 -17.99 0.47 1.51
C ALA A 87 -18.49 -0.75 0.70
N LYS A 88 -17.64 -1.35 -0.16
CA LYS A 88 -18.03 -2.52 -0.96
C LYS A 88 -18.13 -3.79 -0.12
N GLU A 89 -18.95 -4.74 -0.61
CA GLU A 89 -19.24 -6.00 0.05
C GLU A 89 -18.01 -6.82 0.42
N ASP A 90 -16.98 -6.83 -0.46
CA ASP A 90 -15.73 -7.57 -0.24
C ASP A 90 -14.85 -7.00 0.89
N CYS A 91 -15.16 -5.78 1.35
CA CYS A 91 -14.46 -5.12 2.45
C CYS A 91 -15.08 -5.35 3.83
N LYS A 92 -16.25 -6.00 3.90
CA LYS A 92 -16.96 -6.21 5.17
C LYS A 92 -16.15 -7.02 6.20
N ASN A 93 -15.31 -7.94 5.74
CA ASN A 93 -14.47 -8.78 6.59
C ASN A 93 -13.07 -8.21 6.80
N GLY A 94 -12.87 -6.92 6.58
CA GLY A 94 -11.59 -6.24 6.70
C GLY A 94 -10.96 -5.91 5.35
N TYR A 95 -9.88 -5.15 5.39
CA TYR A 95 -9.12 -4.70 4.22
C TYR A 95 -7.75 -4.13 4.63
N ILE A 96 -6.88 -3.96 3.65
CA ILE A 96 -5.60 -3.27 3.81
C ILE A 96 -5.59 -2.03 2.92
N LEU A 97 -5.35 -0.87 3.52
CA LEU A 97 -5.10 0.38 2.81
C LEU A 97 -3.60 0.58 2.60
N ASP A 98 -3.18 0.72 1.35
CA ASP A 98 -1.81 1.01 0.96
C ASP A 98 -1.75 2.33 0.19
N GLY A 99 -0.97 3.28 0.74
CA GLY A 99 -0.85 4.63 0.19
C GLY A 99 -2.03 5.56 0.49
N PHE A 100 -2.84 5.24 1.49
CA PHE A 100 -3.88 6.06 2.09
C PHE A 100 -4.10 5.65 3.55
N PRO A 101 -4.29 6.62 4.49
CA PRO A 101 -4.14 8.06 4.26
C PRO A 101 -2.68 8.48 4.07
N ARG A 102 -2.47 9.68 3.50
CA ARG A 102 -1.14 10.29 3.36
C ARG A 102 -1.07 11.67 4.01
N THR A 103 -2.19 12.20 4.48
CA THR A 103 -2.26 13.47 5.19
C THR A 103 -3.17 13.34 6.40
N ILE A 104 -3.02 14.21 7.39
CA ILE A 104 -3.91 14.24 8.57
C ILE A 104 -5.37 14.47 8.15
N PRO A 105 -5.72 15.41 7.24
CA PRO A 105 -7.10 15.57 6.78
C PRO A 105 -7.69 14.31 6.14
N GLN A 106 -6.90 13.51 5.42
CA GLN A 106 -7.35 12.22 4.89
C GLN A 106 -7.66 11.22 6.01
N ALA A 107 -6.81 11.15 7.05
CA ALA A 107 -7.02 10.27 8.20
C ALA A 107 -8.30 10.65 8.97
N GLU A 108 -8.47 11.94 9.26
CA GLU A 108 -9.67 12.45 9.93
C GLU A 108 -10.95 12.15 9.12
N SER A 109 -10.91 12.33 7.81
CA SER A 109 -12.04 12.02 6.92
C SER A 109 -12.36 10.52 6.91
N LEU A 110 -11.34 9.66 6.92
CA LEU A 110 -11.50 8.21 7.03
C LEU A 110 -12.14 7.83 8.37
N ASP A 111 -11.64 8.37 9.48
CA ASP A 111 -12.17 8.06 10.82
C ASP A 111 -13.64 8.48 10.96
N VAL A 112 -14.02 9.64 10.40
CA VAL A 112 -15.43 10.09 10.37
C VAL A 112 -16.29 9.14 9.55
N ALA A 113 -15.81 8.69 8.40
CA ALA A 113 -16.56 7.76 7.55
C ALA A 113 -16.74 6.40 8.21
N LEU A 114 -15.68 5.83 8.78
CA LEU A 114 -15.71 4.54 9.48
C LEU A 114 -16.60 4.61 10.72
N SER A 115 -16.52 5.68 11.50
CA SER A 115 -17.37 5.89 12.68
C SER A 115 -18.87 5.87 12.33
N LYS A 116 -19.26 6.44 11.18
CA LYS A 116 -20.66 6.38 10.68
C LYS A 116 -21.11 4.96 10.34
N MET A 117 -20.16 4.08 10.00
CA MET A 117 -20.41 2.65 9.75
C MET A 117 -20.31 1.79 11.02
N GLY A 118 -19.98 2.39 12.17
CA GLY A 118 -19.72 1.67 13.42
C GLY A 118 -18.36 0.96 13.44
N GLU A 119 -17.43 1.40 12.63
CA GLU A 119 -16.13 0.77 12.40
C GLU A 119 -14.97 1.71 12.78
N LYS A 120 -13.78 1.15 12.87
CA LYS A 120 -12.53 1.86 13.13
C LYS A 120 -11.35 1.15 12.49
N ILE A 121 -10.22 1.81 12.40
CA ILE A 121 -8.95 1.16 12.04
C ILE A 121 -8.45 0.34 13.24
N ASP A 122 -8.04 -0.89 12.99
CA ASP A 122 -7.53 -1.82 14.00
C ASP A 122 -6.01 -1.74 14.11
N TYR A 123 -5.30 -1.59 12.99
CA TYR A 123 -3.84 -1.51 12.94
C TYR A 123 -3.36 -0.47 11.93
N ALA A 124 -2.39 0.34 12.33
CA ALA A 124 -1.57 1.16 11.45
C ALA A 124 -0.13 0.66 11.54
N ILE A 125 0.38 0.03 10.47
CA ILE A 125 1.69 -0.62 10.45
C ILE A 125 2.67 0.28 9.71
N ASN A 126 3.65 0.83 10.42
CA ASN A 126 4.74 1.59 9.84
C ASN A 126 5.90 0.67 9.49
N VAL A 127 6.22 0.59 8.20
CA VAL A 127 7.42 -0.12 7.69
C VAL A 127 8.55 0.91 7.63
N GLU A 128 9.41 0.90 8.64
CA GLU A 128 10.49 1.88 8.78
C GLU A 128 11.70 1.52 7.92
N VAL A 129 12.17 2.47 7.10
CA VAL A 129 13.34 2.30 6.22
C VAL A 129 14.03 3.65 6.07
N PRO A 130 15.35 3.74 6.32
CA PRO A 130 16.14 4.97 6.13
C PRO A 130 16.10 5.48 4.69
N ASP A 131 16.11 6.80 4.52
CA ASP A 131 15.99 7.47 3.21
C ASP A 131 17.04 7.02 2.19
N GLU A 132 18.27 6.80 2.63
CA GLU A 132 19.37 6.31 1.76
C GLU A 132 19.05 4.94 1.15
N ASN A 133 18.41 4.05 1.93
CA ASN A 133 17.96 2.75 1.45
C ASN A 133 16.76 2.90 0.51
N ILE A 134 15.88 3.88 0.75
CA ILE A 134 14.76 4.19 -0.13
C ILE A 134 15.23 4.60 -1.53
N VAL A 135 16.19 5.53 -1.62
CA VAL A 135 16.72 5.99 -2.92
C VAL A 135 17.28 4.80 -3.71
N LYS A 136 18.07 3.93 -3.06
CA LYS A 136 18.62 2.72 -3.67
C LYS A 136 17.52 1.77 -4.14
N ARG A 137 16.51 1.51 -3.30
CA ARG A 137 15.40 0.61 -3.64
C ARG A 137 14.55 1.12 -4.79
N MET A 138 14.28 2.42 -4.83
CA MET A 138 13.43 3.02 -5.87
C MET A 138 14.12 3.02 -7.25
N SER A 139 15.41 3.34 -7.32
CA SER A 139 16.18 3.33 -8.57
C SER A 139 16.31 1.91 -9.17
N GLY A 140 16.38 0.90 -8.31
CA GLY A 140 16.42 -0.53 -8.74
C GLY A 140 15.06 -1.14 -9.01
N ARG A 141 13.95 -0.48 -8.68
CA ARG A 141 12.60 -1.02 -8.87
C ARG A 141 12.25 -1.15 -10.35
N ARG A 142 11.57 -2.24 -10.68
CA ARG A 142 10.95 -2.48 -12.00
C ARG A 142 9.49 -2.84 -11.80
N ALA A 143 8.63 -2.32 -12.66
CA ALA A 143 7.19 -2.54 -12.58
C ALA A 143 6.65 -3.10 -13.89
N CYS A 144 5.72 -4.04 -13.79
CA CYS A 144 4.91 -4.48 -14.90
C CYS A 144 3.66 -3.61 -15.01
N LEU A 145 3.49 -2.91 -16.13
CA LEU A 145 2.30 -2.09 -16.37
C LEU A 145 1.06 -2.91 -16.74
N GLY A 146 1.24 -4.20 -17.07
CA GLY A 146 0.15 -5.12 -17.39
C GLY A 146 -0.58 -5.63 -16.16
N CYS A 147 0.17 -6.25 -15.23
CA CYS A 147 -0.42 -6.93 -14.06
C CYS A 147 -0.11 -6.25 -12.72
N GLY A 148 0.67 -5.17 -12.68
CA GLY A 148 1.04 -4.46 -11.45
C GLY A 148 2.09 -5.18 -10.59
N ALA A 149 2.70 -6.28 -11.06
CA ALA A 149 3.80 -6.93 -10.37
C ALA A 149 5.01 -6.01 -10.26
N THR A 150 5.75 -6.11 -9.16
CA THR A 150 6.95 -5.32 -8.91
C THR A 150 8.14 -6.21 -8.63
N TYR A 151 9.29 -5.83 -9.19
CA TYR A 151 10.57 -6.51 -9.07
C TYR A 151 11.65 -5.50 -8.66
N HIS A 152 12.81 -6.01 -8.30
CA HIS A 152 13.98 -5.21 -8.03
C HIS A 152 15.21 -5.87 -8.66
N VAL A 153 16.07 -5.07 -9.28
CA VAL A 153 17.24 -5.60 -10.02
C VAL A 153 18.21 -6.41 -9.15
N GLU A 154 18.29 -6.11 -7.84
CA GLU A 154 19.17 -6.80 -6.88
C GLU A 154 18.39 -7.73 -5.92
N PHE A 155 17.27 -7.26 -5.33
CA PHE A 155 16.63 -7.94 -4.19
C PHE A 155 15.49 -8.87 -4.58
N ASN A 156 14.91 -8.72 -5.76
CA ASN A 156 13.83 -9.55 -6.28
C ASN A 156 13.85 -9.49 -7.81
N ALA A 157 14.90 -10.04 -8.41
CA ALA A 157 15.07 -10.03 -9.86
C ALA A 157 14.05 -10.95 -10.54
N PRO A 158 13.52 -10.58 -11.72
CA PRO A 158 12.71 -11.47 -12.53
C PRO A 158 13.56 -12.63 -13.06
N LYS A 159 12.94 -13.76 -13.35
CA LYS A 159 13.61 -14.95 -13.92
C LYS A 159 14.31 -14.64 -15.25
N THR A 160 13.68 -13.78 -16.05
CA THR A 160 14.24 -13.25 -17.30
C THR A 160 14.32 -11.74 -17.18
N GLU A 161 15.52 -11.19 -17.38
CA GLU A 161 15.74 -9.74 -17.29
C GLU A 161 14.77 -8.97 -18.18
N GLY A 162 14.11 -7.96 -17.59
CA GLY A 162 13.17 -7.09 -18.27
C GLY A 162 11.80 -7.69 -18.60
N VAL A 163 11.52 -8.94 -18.18
CA VAL A 163 10.26 -9.65 -18.43
C VAL A 163 9.54 -9.97 -17.13
N CYS A 164 8.25 -9.73 -17.07
CA CYS A 164 7.41 -10.04 -15.93
C CYS A 164 7.14 -11.55 -15.82
N ASP A 165 7.50 -12.16 -14.69
CA ASP A 165 7.29 -13.60 -14.46
C ASP A 165 5.80 -13.98 -14.38
N ALA A 166 4.93 -13.03 -14.01
CA ALA A 166 3.50 -13.29 -13.82
C ALA A 166 2.69 -13.22 -15.12
N CYS A 167 3.05 -12.34 -16.08
CA CYS A 167 2.24 -12.15 -17.30
C CYS A 167 3.06 -12.04 -18.60
N GLY A 168 4.39 -12.09 -18.54
CA GLY A 168 5.27 -12.02 -19.69
C GLY A 168 5.46 -10.63 -20.31
N GLU A 169 4.81 -9.59 -19.80
CA GLU A 169 4.99 -8.23 -20.29
C GLU A 169 6.34 -7.63 -19.89
N LYS A 170 6.76 -6.60 -20.61
CA LYS A 170 7.99 -5.85 -20.34
C LYS A 170 7.93 -5.12 -19.01
N LEU A 171 9.00 -5.23 -18.25
CA LEU A 171 9.22 -4.46 -17.02
C LEU A 171 9.81 -3.09 -17.35
N VAL A 172 9.36 -2.07 -16.63
CA VAL A 172 9.79 -0.67 -16.82
C VAL A 172 10.19 -0.03 -15.49
N LEU A 173 11.08 0.94 -15.54
CA LEU A 173 11.23 1.92 -14.47
C LEU A 173 10.04 2.88 -14.56
N ARG A 174 9.33 3.11 -13.46
CA ARG A 174 8.23 4.09 -13.43
C ARG A 174 8.78 5.51 -13.52
N ASP A 175 7.99 6.44 -14.06
CA ASP A 175 8.41 7.84 -14.13
C ASP A 175 8.58 8.47 -12.74
N ASP A 176 7.77 8.03 -11.78
CA ASP A 176 7.84 8.47 -10.39
C ASP A 176 8.95 7.77 -9.56
N ASP A 177 9.77 6.91 -10.19
CA ASP A 177 10.93 6.24 -9.58
C ASP A 177 12.28 6.82 -10.05
N LYS A 178 12.26 7.86 -10.86
CA LYS A 178 13.46 8.62 -11.21
C LYS A 178 14.00 9.30 -9.94
N GLU A 179 15.33 9.33 -9.77
CA GLU A 179 15.99 9.80 -8.55
C GLU A 179 15.49 11.19 -8.10
N GLU A 180 15.41 12.14 -9.03
CA GLU A 180 14.89 13.48 -8.74
C GLU A 180 13.46 13.46 -8.18
N THR A 181 12.60 12.61 -8.75
CA THR A 181 11.20 12.46 -8.30
C THR A 181 11.15 11.74 -6.95
N VAL A 182 12.02 10.76 -6.72
CA VAL A 182 12.11 10.04 -5.44
C VAL A 182 12.47 10.99 -4.30
N LEU A 183 13.45 11.89 -4.49
CA LEU A 183 13.82 12.88 -3.48
C LEU A 183 12.65 13.83 -3.16
N LYS A 184 11.92 14.29 -4.18
CA LYS A 184 10.71 15.11 -3.95
C LYS A 184 9.63 14.33 -3.17
N ARG A 185 9.42 13.06 -3.50
CA ARG A 185 8.47 12.18 -2.80
C ARG A 185 8.85 11.97 -1.34
N LEU A 186 10.15 11.84 -1.03
CA LEU A 186 10.65 11.76 0.35
C LEU A 186 10.36 13.07 1.10
N GLY A 187 10.63 14.23 0.50
CA GLY A 187 10.29 15.53 1.10
C GLY A 187 8.78 15.63 1.41
N VAL A 188 7.92 15.28 0.46
CA VAL A 188 6.46 15.26 0.66
C VAL A 188 6.04 14.24 1.73
N TYR A 189 6.69 13.07 1.78
CA TYR A 189 6.44 12.07 2.81
C TYR A 189 6.75 12.62 4.21
N HIS A 190 7.92 13.20 4.41
CA HIS A 190 8.32 13.73 5.72
C HIS A 190 7.41 14.88 6.18
N GLU A 191 7.01 15.76 5.26
CA GLU A 191 6.17 16.90 5.57
C GLU A 191 4.71 16.51 5.85
N GLN A 192 4.13 15.63 5.03
CA GLN A 192 2.68 15.42 5.01
C GLN A 192 2.24 14.06 5.55
N THR A 193 3.06 13.01 5.39
CA THR A 193 2.66 11.64 5.69
C THR A 193 3.26 11.13 6.99
N GLN A 194 4.51 11.42 7.28
CA GLN A 194 5.17 11.01 8.51
C GLN A 194 4.42 11.44 9.80
N PRO A 195 3.76 12.62 9.86
CA PRO A 195 2.95 12.99 11.02
C PRO A 195 1.80 12.02 11.35
N LEU A 196 1.39 11.17 10.41
CA LEU A 196 0.40 10.12 10.66
C LEU A 196 0.88 9.04 11.66
N ILE A 197 2.20 8.87 11.81
CA ILE A 197 2.78 7.96 12.82
C ILE A 197 2.32 8.38 14.21
N ASP A 198 2.48 9.67 14.54
CA ASP A 198 2.02 10.22 15.82
C ASP A 198 0.49 10.21 15.95
N TYR A 199 -0.22 10.45 14.84
CA TYR A 199 -1.68 10.42 14.82
C TYR A 199 -2.21 9.05 15.24
N TYR A 200 -1.72 7.97 14.62
CA TYR A 200 -2.16 6.61 14.94
C TYR A 200 -1.52 6.05 16.24
N ALA A 201 -0.36 6.57 16.65
CA ALA A 201 0.19 6.26 17.96
C ALA A 201 -0.70 6.78 19.09
N LYS A 202 -1.23 8.00 18.96
CA LYS A 202 -2.22 8.58 19.90
C LYS A 202 -3.52 7.78 19.94
N ALA A 203 -3.93 7.22 18.80
CA ALA A 203 -5.09 6.33 18.72
C ALA A 203 -4.83 4.92 19.31
N GLY A 204 -3.57 4.59 19.64
CA GLY A 204 -3.18 3.31 20.23
C GLY A 204 -3.13 2.12 19.24
N VAL A 205 -3.21 2.39 17.93
CA VAL A 205 -3.25 1.36 16.87
C VAL A 205 -1.94 1.25 16.07
N MET A 206 -0.96 2.13 16.35
CA MET A 206 0.34 2.14 15.65
C MET A 206 1.19 0.94 16.05
N LYS A 207 1.78 0.31 15.03
CA LYS A 207 2.82 -0.71 15.14
C LYS A 207 3.96 -0.40 14.18
N GLU A 208 5.19 -0.60 14.63
CA GLU A 208 6.37 -0.35 13.82
C GLU A 208 7.11 -1.65 13.54
N VAL A 209 7.58 -1.82 12.31
CA VAL A 209 8.39 -2.95 11.87
C VAL A 209 9.61 -2.45 11.11
N ASP A 210 10.75 -3.10 11.32
CA ASP A 210 11.98 -2.81 10.59
C ASP A 210 11.86 -3.32 9.15
N GLY A 211 11.78 -2.39 8.20
CA GLY A 211 11.73 -2.67 6.77
C GLY A 211 13.10 -2.86 6.12
N THR A 212 14.20 -2.83 6.88
CA THR A 212 15.57 -3.00 6.32
C THR A 212 15.98 -4.45 6.18
N VAL A 213 15.33 -5.36 6.89
CA VAL A 213 15.57 -6.81 6.86
C VAL A 213 14.96 -7.47 5.61
N ASP A 214 15.15 -8.78 5.45
CA ASP A 214 14.61 -9.52 4.31
C ASP A 214 13.08 -9.49 4.26
N LEU A 215 12.53 -9.60 3.04
CA LEU A 215 11.09 -9.51 2.79
C LEU A 215 10.26 -10.48 3.63
N GLU A 216 10.79 -11.67 3.89
CA GLU A 216 10.10 -12.70 4.68
C GLU A 216 10.12 -12.37 6.16
N ASP A 217 11.24 -11.84 6.65
CA ASP A 217 11.37 -11.42 8.06
C ASP A 217 10.45 -10.22 8.36
N VAL A 218 10.36 -9.24 7.44
CA VAL A 218 9.38 -8.15 7.55
C VAL A 218 7.95 -8.70 7.59
N PHE A 219 7.63 -9.66 6.73
CA PHE A 219 6.32 -10.28 6.69
C PHE A 219 6.00 -11.00 8.01
N GLN A 220 6.93 -11.79 8.53
CA GLN A 220 6.74 -12.49 9.80
C GLN A 220 6.57 -11.51 10.96
N ALA A 221 7.37 -10.45 11.03
CA ALA A 221 7.22 -9.40 12.04
C ALA A 221 5.82 -8.74 11.99
N ILE A 222 5.26 -8.53 10.80
CA ILE A 222 3.89 -8.02 10.66
C ILE A 222 2.87 -9.05 11.14
N VAL A 223 3.04 -10.32 10.78
CA VAL A 223 2.14 -11.41 11.22
C VAL A 223 2.15 -11.54 12.74
N ASP A 224 3.31 -11.47 13.37
CA ASP A 224 3.45 -11.52 14.84
C ASP A 224 2.70 -10.36 15.54
N VAL A 225 2.65 -9.21 14.88
CA VAL A 225 1.90 -8.03 15.38
C VAL A 225 0.40 -8.19 15.20
N LEU A 226 -0.04 -8.79 14.09
CA LEU A 226 -1.47 -8.94 13.77
C LEU A 226 -2.13 -10.11 14.53
N GLY A 227 -1.33 -11.07 14.97
CA GLY A 227 -1.81 -12.32 15.54
C GLY A 227 -2.16 -13.39 14.49
N GLU A 228 -2.26 -14.63 14.94
CA GLU A 228 -2.64 -15.78 14.11
C GLU A 228 -4.14 -15.77 13.78
#